data_2331f7bee723f5c595e0523be18b3869
#
_entry.id   2331f7bee723f5c595e0523be18b3869
#
_cell.length_a   1.000
_cell.length_b   1.000
_cell.length_c   1.000
_cell.angle_alpha   90.00
_cell.angle_beta   90.00
_cell.angle_gamma   90.00
#
_symmetry.space_group_name_H-M   'P 1'
#
loop_
_entity.id
_entity.type
_entity.pdbx_description
1 polymer ?
#
loop_
_entity_poly.entity_id
_entity_poly.type
_entity_poly.pdbx_seq_one_letter_code
_entity_poly.pdbx_strand_id
1 'polypeptide(L)'
;MCGYCGRKLQKSKGKVTHLFCLKAGVSSNADCTRLHEPIETLQSSVLEVVKMLAKTLTEKAVQVKVNANREEPLLEKKAAMLKRTLQRAQNSKLDLYEEYRNGRMTRDKFIAAQEERQTAIDSMRDELAATEATITKLRVGKEKAAVLEADAKGIQLLNEYRPKDLRKLIEKVRVYENGRIEIDFRCHDDFTEEIIKAVAQLAG
;
A
#
# COMPACT_ATOMS: atom_id res chain seq x y z
N MET A 1 21.08 6.12 -14.42
CA MET A 1 20.97 5.91 -15.89
C MET A 1 20.90 7.29 -16.54
N CYS A 2 21.23 7.41 -17.84
CA CYS A 2 21.04 8.66 -18.60
C CYS A 2 19.53 8.89 -18.81
N GLY A 3 19.02 10.08 -18.45
CA GLY A 3 17.61 10.44 -18.60
C GLY A 3 17.18 10.59 -20.07
N TYR A 4 18.10 10.92 -20.96
CA TYR A 4 17.81 11.13 -22.37
C TYR A 4 17.79 9.84 -23.20
N CYS A 5 18.71 8.89 -22.95
CA CYS A 5 18.83 7.69 -23.78
C CYS A 5 18.67 6.37 -23.02
N GLY A 6 18.45 6.40 -21.72
CA GLY A 6 18.24 5.23 -20.87
C GLY A 6 19.47 4.35 -20.63
N ARG A 7 20.64 4.69 -21.18
CA ARG A 7 21.86 3.89 -20.99
C ARG A 7 22.46 4.10 -19.60
N LYS A 8 23.21 3.11 -19.12
CA LYS A 8 23.98 3.19 -17.88
C LYS A 8 25.08 4.25 -18.02
N LEU A 9 25.16 5.16 -17.03
CA LEU A 9 26.21 6.17 -16.98
C LEU A 9 27.54 5.56 -16.60
N GLN A 10 28.61 6.14 -17.12
CA GLN A 10 30.01 5.79 -16.82
C GLN A 10 30.60 6.78 -15.82
N LYS A 11 31.62 6.32 -15.09
CA LYS A 11 32.38 7.15 -14.17
C LYS A 11 33.65 7.64 -14.84
N SER A 12 33.94 8.94 -14.74
CA SER A 12 35.22 9.48 -15.16
C SER A 12 36.35 9.03 -14.22
N LYS A 13 37.56 8.97 -14.74
CA LYS A 13 38.77 8.81 -13.92
C LYS A 13 39.34 10.22 -13.66
N GLY A 14 39.45 10.63 -12.40
CA GLY A 14 39.96 11.95 -12.05
C GLY A 14 39.85 12.22 -10.55
N LYS A 15 40.34 13.38 -10.14
CA LYS A 15 40.33 13.83 -8.73
C LYS A 15 38.90 14.00 -8.20
N VAL A 16 37.98 14.42 -9.06
CA VAL A 16 36.52 14.41 -8.82
C VAL A 16 35.88 13.43 -9.81
N THR A 17 35.11 12.49 -9.28
CA THR A 17 34.44 11.50 -10.12
C THR A 17 33.13 12.07 -10.66
N HIS A 18 33.00 12.11 -11.99
CA HIS A 18 31.76 12.54 -12.64
C HIS A 18 31.05 11.35 -13.30
N LEU A 19 29.74 11.47 -13.43
CA LEU A 19 28.91 10.57 -14.24
C LEU A 19 28.69 11.21 -15.61
N PHE A 20 28.92 10.44 -16.67
CA PHE A 20 28.72 10.88 -18.06
C PHE A 20 28.09 9.78 -18.92
N CYS A 21 27.49 10.18 -20.04
CA CYS A 21 26.90 9.24 -20.99
C CYS A 21 27.87 8.94 -22.13
N LEU A 22 28.18 7.66 -22.38
CA LEU A 22 29.06 7.24 -23.49
C LEU A 22 28.54 7.63 -24.89
N LYS A 23 27.22 7.82 -25.05
CA LYS A 23 26.65 8.26 -26.32
C LYS A 23 26.97 9.71 -26.66
N ALA A 24 27.48 10.46 -25.71
CA ALA A 24 27.85 11.87 -25.85
C ALA A 24 28.86 12.14 -26.99
N GLY A 25 29.68 11.12 -27.36
CA GLY A 25 30.69 11.27 -28.45
C GLY A 25 30.31 10.59 -29.76
N VAL A 26 29.17 9.90 -29.88
CA VAL A 26 28.87 9.01 -31.00
C VAL A 26 27.59 9.35 -31.76
N SER A 27 26.69 10.12 -31.20
CA SER A 27 25.42 10.48 -31.85
C SER A 27 25.17 11.97 -31.82
N SER A 28 24.57 12.45 -32.92
CA SER A 28 24.11 13.82 -33.10
C SER A 28 23.01 14.27 -32.11
N ASN A 29 22.58 13.45 -31.16
CA ASN A 29 21.67 13.82 -30.10
C ASN A 29 22.41 14.65 -29.05
N ALA A 30 22.34 15.96 -29.19
CA ALA A 30 23.01 16.97 -28.38
C ALA A 30 22.76 16.84 -26.86
N ASP A 31 21.60 16.31 -26.46
CA ASP A 31 21.18 16.27 -25.05
C ASP A 31 22.05 15.37 -24.17
N CYS A 32 22.54 14.22 -24.70
CA CYS A 32 23.45 13.34 -23.96
C CYS A 32 24.84 13.96 -23.71
N THR A 33 25.28 14.91 -24.55
CA THR A 33 26.63 15.49 -24.49
C THR A 33 26.82 16.42 -23.29
N ARG A 34 25.74 16.99 -22.78
CA ARG A 34 25.75 17.93 -21.66
C ARG A 34 25.77 17.26 -20.30
N LEU A 35 25.56 15.92 -20.23
CA LEU A 35 25.48 15.21 -18.97
C LEU A 35 26.89 14.90 -18.45
N HIS A 36 27.35 15.73 -17.50
CA HIS A 36 28.64 15.59 -16.82
C HIS A 36 28.52 16.08 -15.39
N GLU A 37 28.04 15.21 -14.49
CA GLU A 37 27.65 15.58 -13.13
C GLU A 37 28.52 14.91 -12.07
N PRO A 38 28.96 15.66 -11.02
CA PRO A 38 29.70 15.08 -9.91
C PRO A 38 28.88 14.00 -9.20
N ILE A 39 29.52 12.85 -8.95
CA ILE A 39 28.81 11.72 -8.33
C ILE A 39 28.35 12.01 -6.91
N GLU A 40 29.14 12.76 -6.15
CA GLU A 40 28.86 13.13 -4.75
C GLU A 40 27.61 14.00 -4.65
N THR A 41 27.51 15.02 -5.51
CA THR A 41 26.34 15.90 -5.58
C THR A 41 25.09 15.10 -5.90
N LEU A 42 25.15 14.23 -6.91
CA LEU A 42 24.00 13.38 -7.27
C LEU A 42 23.61 12.42 -6.15
N GLN A 43 24.59 11.83 -5.45
CA GLN A 43 24.33 10.94 -4.32
C GLN A 43 23.66 11.68 -3.16
N SER A 44 24.11 12.90 -2.86
CA SER A 44 23.49 13.75 -1.83
C SER A 44 22.05 14.11 -2.21
N SER A 45 21.82 14.54 -3.45
CA SER A 45 20.46 14.90 -3.92
C SER A 45 19.53 13.68 -3.88
N VAL A 46 19.98 12.50 -4.32
CA VAL A 46 19.20 11.27 -4.23
C VAL A 46 18.86 10.94 -2.78
N LEU A 47 19.84 11.05 -1.87
CA LEU A 47 19.63 10.76 -0.46
C LEU A 47 18.61 11.71 0.17
N GLU A 48 18.67 13.00 -0.14
CA GLU A 48 17.71 13.99 0.35
C GLU A 48 16.29 13.71 -0.12
N VAL A 49 16.10 13.45 -1.43
CA VAL A 49 14.79 13.11 -1.98
C VAL A 49 14.22 11.85 -1.34
N VAL A 50 15.05 10.82 -1.17
CA VAL A 50 14.61 9.55 -0.58
C VAL A 50 14.31 9.70 0.92
N LYS A 51 15.05 10.54 1.66
CA LYS A 51 14.72 10.87 3.05
C LYS A 51 13.39 11.61 3.17
N MET A 52 13.12 12.55 2.27
CA MET A 52 11.85 13.27 2.23
C MET A 52 10.69 12.30 1.96
N LEU A 53 10.84 11.42 0.97
CA LEU A 53 9.87 10.36 0.69
C LEU A 53 9.68 9.44 1.91
N ALA A 54 10.78 8.99 2.53
CA ALA A 54 10.73 8.11 3.70
C ALA A 54 9.98 8.76 4.88
N LYS A 55 10.12 10.07 5.07
CA LYS A 55 9.36 10.82 6.07
C LYS A 55 7.85 10.75 5.76
N THR A 56 7.46 11.06 4.53
CA THR A 56 6.05 11.01 4.11
C THR A 56 5.47 9.59 4.20
N LEU A 57 6.25 8.57 3.81
CA LEU A 57 5.85 7.17 3.97
C LEU A 57 5.62 6.79 5.43
N THR A 58 6.48 7.25 6.34
CA THR A 58 6.32 7.04 7.78
C THR A 58 5.02 7.68 8.29
N GLU A 59 4.75 8.93 7.91
CA GLU A 59 3.53 9.64 8.32
C GLU A 59 2.27 8.92 7.83
N LYS A 60 2.25 8.48 6.57
CA LYS A 60 1.13 7.70 6.00
C LYS A 60 0.96 6.33 6.66
N ALA A 61 2.05 5.61 6.90
CA ALA A 61 2.01 4.32 7.60
C ALA A 61 1.45 4.46 9.03
N VAL A 62 1.84 5.51 9.75
CA VAL A 62 1.27 5.84 11.07
C VAL A 62 -0.23 6.11 10.95
N GLN A 63 -0.65 6.90 9.96
CA GLN A 63 -2.08 7.21 9.75
C GLN A 63 -2.91 5.94 9.48
N VAL A 64 -2.41 5.03 8.63
CA VAL A 64 -3.07 3.74 8.36
C VAL A 64 -3.24 2.92 9.64
N LYS A 65 -2.20 2.85 10.47
CA LYS A 65 -2.27 2.12 11.75
C LYS A 65 -3.24 2.76 12.73
N VAL A 66 -3.27 4.08 12.82
CA VAL A 66 -4.22 4.81 13.68
C VAL A 66 -5.66 4.54 13.24
N ASN A 67 -5.94 4.64 11.95
CA ASN A 67 -7.27 4.36 11.40
C ASN A 67 -7.69 2.90 11.66
N ALA A 68 -6.80 1.94 11.37
CA ALA A 68 -7.07 0.53 11.62
C ALA A 68 -7.34 0.25 13.11
N ASN A 69 -6.55 0.81 14.03
CA ASN A 69 -6.75 0.65 15.47
C ASN A 69 -8.09 1.23 15.94
N ARG A 70 -8.61 2.25 15.27
CA ARG A 70 -9.91 2.86 15.58
C ARG A 70 -11.08 2.04 15.00
N GLU A 71 -10.95 1.55 13.78
CA GLU A 71 -12.02 0.89 13.05
C GLU A 71 -12.16 -0.60 13.40
N GLU A 72 -11.04 -1.30 13.59
CA GLU A 72 -11.01 -2.74 13.89
C GLU A 72 -11.90 -3.13 15.08
N PRO A 73 -11.83 -2.48 16.25
CA PRO A 73 -12.67 -2.84 17.40
C PRO A 73 -14.17 -2.60 17.16
N LEU A 74 -14.52 -1.62 16.33
CA LEU A 74 -15.91 -1.34 15.98
C LEU A 74 -16.49 -2.44 15.09
N LEU A 75 -15.72 -2.87 14.10
CA LEU A 75 -16.10 -3.97 13.22
C LEU A 75 -16.15 -5.31 13.95
N GLU A 76 -15.23 -5.56 14.88
CA GLU A 76 -15.28 -6.76 15.74
C GLU A 76 -16.55 -6.81 16.59
N LYS A 77 -16.93 -5.69 17.19
CA LYS A 77 -18.22 -5.58 17.93
C LYS A 77 -19.40 -5.84 17.01
N LYS A 78 -19.39 -5.28 15.79
CA LYS A 78 -20.44 -5.51 14.79
C LYS A 78 -20.51 -7.00 14.41
N ALA A 79 -19.38 -7.63 14.11
CA ALA A 79 -19.32 -9.05 13.77
C ALA A 79 -19.82 -9.93 14.93
N ALA A 80 -19.44 -9.62 16.18
CA ALA A 80 -19.93 -10.36 17.34
C ALA A 80 -21.45 -10.21 17.55
N MET A 81 -22.00 -9.02 17.29
CA MET A 81 -23.45 -8.79 17.34
C MET A 81 -24.16 -9.57 16.24
N LEU A 82 -23.67 -9.52 15.00
CA LEU A 82 -24.21 -10.29 13.87
C LEU A 82 -24.21 -11.79 14.16
N LYS A 83 -23.12 -12.34 14.71
CA LYS A 83 -23.03 -13.75 15.10
C LYS A 83 -24.09 -14.15 16.12
N ARG A 84 -24.29 -13.32 17.14
CA ARG A 84 -25.33 -13.56 18.17
C ARG A 84 -26.74 -13.50 17.58
N THR A 85 -27.02 -12.52 16.70
CA THR A 85 -28.32 -12.37 16.04
C THR A 85 -28.58 -13.54 15.10
N LEU A 86 -27.58 -13.95 14.32
CA LEU A 86 -27.66 -15.12 13.44
C LEU A 86 -27.99 -16.40 14.22
N GLN A 87 -27.31 -16.63 15.35
CA GLN A 87 -27.59 -17.79 16.21
C GLN A 87 -29.02 -17.77 16.75
N ARG A 88 -29.54 -16.59 17.16
CA ARG A 88 -30.92 -16.48 17.61
C ARG A 88 -31.91 -16.74 16.47
N ALA A 89 -31.63 -16.21 15.27
CA ALA A 89 -32.47 -16.46 14.09
C ALA A 89 -32.51 -17.92 13.69
N GLN A 90 -31.37 -18.62 13.81
CA GLN A 90 -31.30 -20.07 13.57
C GLN A 90 -32.10 -20.86 14.60
N ASN A 91 -32.00 -20.53 15.88
CA ASN A 91 -32.76 -21.19 16.94
C ASN A 91 -34.26 -20.95 16.76
N SER A 92 -34.70 -19.75 16.37
CA SER A 92 -36.12 -19.45 16.13
C SER A 92 -36.77 -20.23 14.99
N LYS A 93 -35.99 -20.92 14.15
CA LYS A 93 -36.55 -21.90 13.17
C LYS A 93 -37.10 -23.14 13.84
N LEU A 94 -36.48 -23.57 14.94
CA LEU A 94 -36.97 -24.71 15.72
C LEU A 94 -38.32 -24.38 16.37
N ASP A 95 -38.42 -23.17 16.96
CA ASP A 95 -39.66 -22.68 17.56
C ASP A 95 -40.80 -22.64 16.53
N LEU A 96 -40.51 -22.14 15.31
CA LEU A 96 -41.49 -22.10 14.22
C LEU A 96 -41.96 -23.50 13.81
N TYR A 97 -41.06 -24.47 13.77
CA TYR A 97 -41.42 -25.88 13.48
C TYR A 97 -42.26 -26.48 14.58
N GLU A 98 -42.00 -26.19 15.85
CA GLU A 98 -42.80 -26.63 16.97
C GLU A 98 -44.20 -26.03 16.97
N GLU A 99 -44.37 -24.76 16.64
CA GLU A 99 -45.67 -24.12 16.47
C GLU A 99 -46.50 -24.81 15.37
N TYR A 100 -45.89 -25.11 14.24
CA TYR A 100 -46.54 -25.85 13.15
C TYR A 100 -46.95 -27.26 13.58
N ARG A 101 -46.04 -27.98 14.19
CA ARG A 101 -46.31 -29.37 14.67
C ARG A 101 -47.43 -29.42 15.70
N ASN A 102 -47.54 -28.40 16.53
CA ASN A 102 -48.58 -28.28 17.56
C ASN A 102 -49.93 -27.76 17.02
N GLY A 103 -50.07 -27.61 15.69
CA GLY A 103 -51.32 -27.18 15.05
C GLY A 103 -51.66 -25.69 15.25
N ARG A 104 -50.71 -24.86 15.76
CA ARG A 104 -50.91 -23.44 15.98
C ARG A 104 -50.77 -22.59 14.73
N MET A 105 -50.31 -23.21 13.63
CA MET A 105 -50.02 -22.56 12.36
C MET A 105 -50.44 -23.42 11.19
N THR A 106 -51.00 -22.81 10.13
CA THR A 106 -51.29 -23.51 8.87
C THR A 106 -50.03 -23.74 8.07
N ARG A 107 -50.05 -24.74 7.18
CA ARG A 107 -48.93 -25.11 6.33
C ARG A 107 -48.41 -23.92 5.49
N ASP A 108 -49.31 -23.16 4.88
CA ASP A 108 -48.95 -22.04 4.01
C ASP A 108 -48.27 -20.90 4.81
N LYS A 109 -48.76 -20.60 6.01
CA LYS A 109 -48.14 -19.65 6.92
C LYS A 109 -46.76 -20.11 7.38
N PHE A 110 -46.60 -21.42 7.64
CA PHE A 110 -45.32 -21.99 8.02
C PHE A 110 -44.29 -21.84 6.90
N ILE A 111 -44.66 -22.16 5.65
CA ILE A 111 -43.77 -22.06 4.48
C ILE A 111 -43.34 -20.59 4.30
N ALA A 112 -44.28 -19.64 4.27
CA ALA A 112 -43.99 -18.23 4.10
C ALA A 112 -43.05 -17.70 5.20
N ALA A 113 -43.31 -18.03 6.47
CA ALA A 113 -42.48 -17.61 7.59
C ALA A 113 -41.09 -18.28 7.57
N GLN A 114 -40.98 -19.49 7.06
CA GLN A 114 -39.71 -20.18 6.90
C GLN A 114 -38.86 -19.55 5.80
N GLU A 115 -39.45 -19.17 4.66
CA GLU A 115 -38.76 -18.50 3.56
C GLU A 115 -38.27 -17.11 3.99
N GLU A 116 -39.11 -16.32 4.66
CA GLU A 116 -38.73 -15.01 5.21
C GLU A 116 -37.55 -15.12 6.18
N ARG A 117 -37.61 -16.07 7.12
CA ARG A 117 -36.49 -16.28 8.07
C ARG A 117 -35.22 -16.77 7.39
N GLN A 118 -35.34 -17.62 6.36
CA GLN A 118 -34.19 -18.09 5.60
C GLN A 118 -33.51 -16.93 4.89
N THR A 119 -34.27 -16.10 4.20
CA THR A 119 -33.76 -14.90 3.51
C THR A 119 -33.05 -13.94 4.49
N ALA A 120 -33.64 -13.71 5.67
CA ALA A 120 -33.01 -12.89 6.70
C ALA A 120 -31.69 -13.51 7.23
N ILE A 121 -31.66 -14.82 7.42
CA ILE A 121 -30.44 -15.54 7.85
C ILE A 121 -29.35 -15.43 6.80
N ASP A 122 -29.67 -15.60 5.52
CA ASP A 122 -28.68 -15.54 4.44
C ASP A 122 -28.14 -14.12 4.29
N SER A 123 -28.99 -13.11 4.35
CA SER A 123 -28.54 -11.71 4.37
C SER A 123 -27.60 -11.39 5.56
N MET A 124 -27.90 -11.88 6.76
CA MET A 124 -27.02 -11.71 7.93
C MET A 124 -25.69 -12.45 7.78
N ARG A 125 -25.65 -13.59 7.11
CA ARG A 125 -24.42 -14.32 6.81
C ARG A 125 -23.54 -13.56 5.84
N ASP A 126 -24.12 -13.01 4.79
CA ASP A 126 -23.40 -12.22 3.80
C ASP A 126 -22.81 -10.95 4.44
N GLU A 127 -23.58 -10.27 5.28
CA GLU A 127 -23.10 -9.09 6.03
C GLU A 127 -21.96 -9.46 7.01
N LEU A 128 -22.06 -10.59 7.69
CA LEU A 128 -21.02 -11.09 8.57
C LEU A 128 -19.74 -11.38 7.79
N ALA A 129 -19.84 -12.10 6.67
CA ALA A 129 -18.70 -12.42 5.81
C ALA A 129 -18.02 -11.17 5.28
N ALA A 130 -18.78 -10.18 4.81
CA ALA A 130 -18.24 -8.89 4.36
C ALA A 130 -17.53 -8.13 5.50
N THR A 131 -18.10 -8.15 6.71
CA THR A 131 -17.50 -7.51 7.89
C THR A 131 -16.18 -8.19 8.28
N GLU A 132 -16.12 -9.52 8.32
CA GLU A 132 -14.91 -10.30 8.61
C GLU A 132 -13.82 -10.11 7.54
N ALA A 133 -14.21 -10.04 6.26
CA ALA A 133 -13.29 -9.72 5.17
C ALA A 133 -12.68 -8.32 5.34
N THR A 134 -13.47 -7.33 5.78
CA THR A 134 -12.98 -5.97 6.05
C THR A 134 -12.01 -5.95 7.22
N ILE A 135 -12.29 -6.66 8.32
CA ILE A 135 -11.37 -6.80 9.46
C ILE A 135 -10.03 -7.40 9.00
N THR A 136 -10.08 -8.44 8.17
CA THR A 136 -8.89 -9.09 7.64
C THR A 136 -8.05 -8.13 6.79
N LYS A 137 -8.70 -7.34 5.92
CA LYS A 137 -8.01 -6.32 5.12
C LYS A 137 -7.33 -5.25 5.99
N LEU A 138 -8.01 -4.78 7.04
CA LEU A 138 -7.42 -3.80 7.98
C LEU A 138 -6.20 -4.36 8.71
N ARG A 139 -6.24 -5.61 9.15
CA ARG A 139 -5.10 -6.28 9.82
C ARG A 139 -3.90 -6.41 8.88
N VAL A 140 -4.12 -6.91 7.68
CA VAL A 140 -3.07 -7.02 6.66
C VAL A 140 -2.49 -5.64 6.31
N GLY A 141 -3.34 -4.62 6.14
CA GLY A 141 -2.90 -3.25 5.91
C GLY A 141 -2.05 -2.69 7.05
N LYS A 142 -2.42 -2.96 8.31
CA LYS A 142 -1.69 -2.55 9.50
C LYS A 142 -0.31 -3.23 9.60
N GLU A 143 -0.21 -4.52 9.29
CA GLU A 143 1.06 -5.26 9.25
C GLU A 143 1.99 -4.70 8.17
N LYS A 144 1.49 -4.51 6.95
CA LYS A 144 2.23 -3.89 5.85
C LYS A 144 2.72 -2.48 6.20
N ALA A 145 1.87 -1.67 6.79
CA ALA A 145 2.23 -0.33 7.26
C ALA A 145 3.33 -0.35 8.33
N ALA A 146 3.34 -1.34 9.21
CA ALA A 146 4.39 -1.48 10.23
C ALA A 146 5.76 -1.81 9.59
N VAL A 147 5.80 -2.70 8.61
CA VAL A 147 7.02 -3.02 7.86
C VAL A 147 7.53 -1.81 7.10
N LEU A 148 6.63 -1.13 6.36
CA LEU A 148 6.99 0.08 5.59
C LEU A 148 7.53 1.19 6.49
N GLU A 149 6.92 1.41 7.66
CA GLU A 149 7.39 2.39 8.64
C GLU A 149 8.80 2.07 9.15
N ALA A 150 9.07 0.80 9.44
CA ALA A 150 10.38 0.36 9.92
C ALA A 150 11.47 0.58 8.85
N ASP A 151 11.21 0.21 7.59
CA ASP A 151 12.13 0.42 6.48
C ASP A 151 12.35 1.91 6.20
N ALA A 152 11.28 2.71 6.21
CA ALA A 152 11.36 4.16 6.00
C ALA A 152 12.14 4.87 7.12
N LYS A 153 11.93 4.51 8.37
CA LYS A 153 12.72 5.03 9.50
C LYS A 153 14.20 4.68 9.36
N GLY A 154 14.53 3.47 8.95
CA GLY A 154 15.91 3.06 8.68
C GLY A 154 16.60 3.98 7.66
N ILE A 155 15.87 4.38 6.60
CA ILE A 155 16.38 5.29 5.56
C ILE A 155 16.56 6.73 6.08
N GLN A 156 15.65 7.23 6.92
CA GLN A 156 15.77 8.56 7.52
C GLN A 156 17.04 8.71 8.36
N LEU A 157 17.54 7.62 8.96
CA LEU A 157 18.75 7.59 9.78
C LEU A 157 20.06 7.50 8.98
N LEU A 158 19.99 7.32 7.66
CA LEU A 158 21.21 7.27 6.82
C LEU A 158 21.88 8.64 6.77
N ASN A 159 23.16 8.70 7.11
CA ASN A 159 23.97 9.92 6.99
C ASN A 159 24.72 10.03 5.65
N GLU A 160 24.81 8.94 4.92
CA GLU A 160 25.51 8.86 3.63
C GLU A 160 24.73 7.97 2.63
N TYR A 161 25.03 8.15 1.35
CA TYR A 161 24.43 7.36 0.28
C TYR A 161 24.91 5.91 0.34
N ARG A 162 24.01 4.99 0.71
CA ARG A 162 24.26 3.54 0.75
C ARG A 162 23.39 2.82 -0.27
N PRO A 163 23.95 2.41 -1.42
CA PRO A 163 23.16 1.77 -2.48
C PRO A 163 22.38 0.52 -2.05
N LYS A 164 22.92 -0.24 -1.08
CA LYS A 164 22.27 -1.48 -0.60
C LYS A 164 20.97 -1.18 0.13
N ASP A 165 20.93 -0.14 0.94
CA ASP A 165 19.76 0.23 1.74
C ASP A 165 18.70 0.92 0.85
N LEU A 166 19.15 1.75 -0.08
CA LEU A 166 18.26 2.49 -0.99
C LEU A 166 17.61 1.59 -2.05
N ARG A 167 18.22 0.46 -2.42
CA ARG A 167 17.65 -0.49 -3.39
C ARG A 167 16.32 -1.11 -2.94
N LYS A 168 15.98 -1.04 -1.69
CA LYS A 168 14.68 -1.48 -1.18
C LYS A 168 13.54 -0.59 -1.71
N LEU A 169 13.79 0.72 -1.86
CA LEU A 169 12.80 1.70 -2.32
C LEU A 169 13.00 2.15 -3.76
N ILE A 170 14.25 2.17 -4.25
CA ILE A 170 14.59 2.70 -5.57
C ILE A 170 14.73 1.58 -6.58
N GLU A 171 14.03 1.69 -7.70
CA GLU A 171 14.23 0.84 -8.87
C GLU A 171 15.30 1.42 -9.79
N LYS A 172 15.14 2.69 -10.18
CA LYS A 172 16.03 3.39 -11.11
C LYS A 172 16.19 4.86 -10.70
N VAL A 173 17.36 5.42 -11.01
CA VAL A 173 17.62 6.85 -10.98
C VAL A 173 18.02 7.27 -12.38
N ARG A 174 17.27 8.20 -12.97
CA ARG A 174 17.59 8.87 -14.23
C ARG A 174 18.24 10.20 -13.91
N VAL A 175 19.33 10.50 -14.58
CA VAL A 175 20.10 11.72 -14.40
C VAL A 175 20.06 12.52 -15.69
N TYR A 176 19.79 13.80 -15.57
CA TYR A 176 19.77 14.79 -16.64
C TYR A 176 20.86 15.84 -16.40
N GLU A 177 21.01 16.77 -17.30
CA GLU A 177 21.92 17.92 -17.12
C GLU A 177 21.52 18.78 -15.92
N ASN A 178 22.49 19.56 -15.41
CA ASN A 178 22.31 20.47 -14.26
C ASN A 178 21.87 19.77 -12.97
N GLY A 179 22.26 18.51 -12.79
CA GLY A 179 21.96 17.76 -11.57
C GLY A 179 20.48 17.33 -11.41
N ARG A 180 19.63 17.57 -12.43
CA ARG A 180 18.24 17.11 -12.38
C ARG A 180 18.18 15.60 -12.35
N ILE A 181 17.43 15.06 -11.39
CA ILE A 181 17.22 13.63 -11.23
C ILE A 181 15.74 13.27 -11.27
N GLU A 182 15.44 12.08 -11.79
CA GLU A 182 14.15 11.43 -11.66
C GLU A 182 14.38 10.07 -11.01
N ILE A 183 13.55 9.70 -10.04
CA ILE A 183 13.69 8.47 -9.28
C ILE A 183 12.44 7.63 -9.50
N ASP A 184 12.62 6.43 -10.04
CA ASP A 184 11.58 5.41 -10.11
C ASP A 184 11.66 4.59 -8.82
N PHE A 185 10.57 4.59 -8.06
CA PHE A 185 10.49 3.83 -6.82
C PHE A 185 9.95 2.43 -7.08
N ARG A 186 10.35 1.47 -6.25
CA ARG A 186 9.83 0.11 -6.28
C ARG A 186 8.48 0.08 -5.57
N CYS A 187 7.46 -0.32 -6.31
CA CYS A 187 6.17 -0.66 -5.75
C CYS A 187 6.13 -2.18 -5.59
N HIS A 188 6.03 -2.67 -4.37
CA HIS A 188 5.98 -4.10 -4.09
C HIS A 188 4.56 -4.65 -4.04
N ASP A 189 3.57 -3.76 -3.84
CA ASP A 189 2.15 -4.07 -3.82
C ASP A 189 1.30 -2.81 -4.05
N ASP A 190 0.00 -3.00 -4.30
CA ASP A 190 -0.96 -1.92 -4.56
C ASP A 190 -0.96 -0.84 -3.45
N PHE A 191 -0.78 -1.25 -2.19
CA PHE A 191 -0.73 -0.35 -1.04
C PHE A 191 0.47 0.60 -1.10
N THR A 192 1.66 0.07 -1.40
CA THR A 192 2.88 0.86 -1.56
C THR A 192 2.80 1.76 -2.80
N GLU A 193 2.20 1.27 -3.88
CA GLU A 193 1.99 2.03 -5.12
C GLU A 193 1.06 3.24 -4.90
N GLU A 194 -0.06 3.07 -4.21
CA GLU A 194 -0.99 4.16 -3.89
C GLU A 194 -0.30 5.25 -3.05
N ILE A 195 0.49 4.86 -2.04
CA ILE A 195 1.22 5.81 -1.21
C ILE A 195 2.27 6.56 -2.04
N ILE A 196 3.03 5.87 -2.88
CA ILE A 196 4.07 6.50 -3.71
C ILE A 196 3.45 7.44 -4.74
N LYS A 197 2.33 7.06 -5.38
CA LYS A 197 1.58 7.94 -6.29
C LYS A 197 1.09 9.21 -5.60
N ALA A 198 0.54 9.08 -4.39
CA ALA A 198 0.08 10.23 -3.60
C ALA A 198 1.23 11.18 -3.23
N VAL A 199 2.42 10.64 -2.95
CA VAL A 199 3.61 11.44 -2.64
C VAL A 199 4.18 12.12 -3.88
N ALA A 200 4.21 11.44 -5.02
CA ALA A 200 4.70 12.02 -6.28
C ALA A 200 3.85 13.22 -6.73
N GLN A 201 2.53 13.21 -6.47
CA GLN A 201 1.63 14.33 -6.74
C GLN A 201 1.86 15.55 -5.83
N LEU A 202 2.49 15.38 -4.67
CA LEU A 202 2.78 16.47 -3.73
C LEU A 202 4.16 17.10 -3.97
N ALA A 203 5.02 16.46 -4.76
CA ALA A 203 6.39 16.90 -5.05
C ALA A 203 6.54 17.59 -6.42
N GLY A 204 5.47 17.70 -7.23
CA GLY A 204 5.40 18.43 -8.49
C GLY A 204 4.67 19.74 -8.35
#